data_20b7576778707addab8fe5da656c15d7
#
_entry.id   20b7576778707addab8fe5da656c15d7
#
_cell.length_a   1.000
_cell.length_b   1.000
_cell.length_c   1.000
_cell.angle_alpha   90.00
_cell.angle_beta   90.00
_cell.angle_gamma   90.00
#
_symmetry.space_group_name_H-M   'P 1'
#
loop_
_entity.id
_entity.type
_entity.pdbx_description
1 polymer ?
#
loop_
_entity_poly.entity_id
_entity_poly.type
_entity_poly.pdbx_seq_one_letter_code
_entity_poly.pdbx_strand_id
1 'polypeptide(L)'
;MDTGSNNHVSRLFKYFWRQRPSLPRYLVTWDVSQLLTFLKSWHPIKDLTLEQLTLKTVALVAVTSSDRAQTLESIDINHSTLTNDAILFPIYTLLKGSKKNRPIRVVTCVKWKEAALNVADYVVGYLGRVFKFRMKAVRLGLPKPRQLFLSYYTGKPIRRNTIAKYLLKVMDLAGIDTTCFKAHSTCNVGPSLISRKGASPNQILAQGDWRQIETFNRFYNKESVNSPAGRLILEVVESESH
;
A
#
# COMPACT_ATOMS: atom_id res chain seq x y z
N MET A 1 -29.60 14.81 -16.02
CA MET A 1 -29.11 14.57 -17.40
C MET A 1 -27.81 13.79 -17.28
N ASP A 2 -27.74 12.63 -17.90
CA ASP A 2 -26.52 11.82 -17.89
C ASP A 2 -25.55 12.37 -18.95
N THR A 3 -24.59 13.17 -18.52
CA THR A 3 -23.57 13.77 -19.41
C THR A 3 -22.66 12.75 -20.08
N GLY A 4 -22.65 11.48 -19.60
CA GLY A 4 -21.84 10.39 -20.16
C GLY A 4 -22.37 9.83 -21.48
N SER A 5 -23.63 10.05 -21.83
CA SER A 5 -24.29 9.55 -23.06
C SER A 5 -24.22 10.55 -24.23
N ASN A 6 -23.72 11.76 -24.02
CA ASN A 6 -23.65 12.78 -25.07
C ASN A 6 -22.45 12.53 -26.00
N ASN A 7 -22.74 12.22 -27.28
CA ASN A 7 -21.74 11.94 -28.30
C ASN A 7 -20.73 13.09 -28.51
N HIS A 8 -21.13 14.33 -28.38
CA HIS A 8 -20.24 15.48 -28.51
C HIS A 8 -19.25 15.56 -27.37
N VAL A 9 -19.71 15.35 -26.14
CA VAL A 9 -18.86 15.30 -24.93
C VAL A 9 -17.87 14.15 -25.06
N SER A 10 -18.31 12.96 -25.49
CA SER A 10 -17.43 11.80 -25.68
C SER A 10 -16.36 12.04 -26.75
N ARG A 11 -16.72 12.72 -27.87
CA ARG A 11 -15.76 13.10 -28.93
C ARG A 11 -14.74 14.12 -28.42
N LEU A 12 -15.19 15.11 -27.64
CA LEU A 12 -14.33 16.13 -27.04
C LEU A 12 -13.30 15.49 -26.09
N PHE A 13 -13.73 14.57 -25.20
CA PHE A 13 -12.82 13.83 -24.34
C PHE A 13 -11.82 12.96 -25.13
N LYS A 14 -12.24 12.29 -26.21
CA LYS A 14 -11.35 11.55 -27.11
C LYS A 14 -10.32 12.47 -27.78
N TYR A 15 -10.72 13.67 -28.20
CA TYR A 15 -9.82 14.67 -28.76
C TYR A 15 -8.77 15.10 -27.75
N PHE A 16 -9.17 15.54 -26.56
CA PHE A 16 -8.23 15.93 -25.50
C PHE A 16 -7.29 14.77 -25.08
N TRP A 17 -7.83 13.55 -25.04
CA TRP A 17 -7.02 12.38 -24.74
C TRP A 17 -5.93 12.13 -25.82
N ARG A 18 -6.25 12.35 -27.10
CA ARG A 18 -5.25 12.24 -28.20
C ARG A 18 -4.18 13.32 -28.10
N GLN A 19 -4.54 14.53 -27.70
CA GLN A 19 -3.59 15.63 -27.55
C GLN A 19 -2.71 15.50 -26.30
N ARG A 20 -3.28 14.97 -25.21
CA ARG A 20 -2.59 14.79 -23.93
C ARG A 20 -2.96 13.44 -23.30
N PRO A 21 -2.44 12.32 -23.81
CA PRO A 21 -2.73 11.02 -23.25
C PRO A 21 -2.21 10.93 -21.83
N SER A 22 -3.01 10.37 -20.92
CA SER A 22 -2.54 10.05 -19.57
C SER A 22 -1.45 9.00 -19.66
N LEU A 23 -0.24 9.37 -19.32
CA LEU A 23 0.91 8.45 -19.30
C LEU A 23 1.07 7.85 -17.90
N PRO A 24 1.58 6.62 -17.79
CA PRO A 24 1.95 6.04 -16.50
C PRO A 24 3.08 6.85 -15.87
N ARG A 25 2.99 7.06 -14.56
CA ARG A 25 4.00 7.82 -13.81
C ARG A 25 5.37 7.14 -13.79
N TYR A 26 5.37 5.80 -13.80
CA TYR A 26 6.56 4.96 -13.80
C TYR A 26 6.48 3.97 -14.96
N LEU A 27 7.58 3.71 -15.63
CA LEU A 27 7.69 2.65 -16.65
C LEU A 27 8.03 1.30 -16.03
N VAL A 28 8.76 1.32 -14.93
CA VAL A 28 9.18 0.15 -14.16
C VAL A 28 8.75 0.31 -12.69
N THR A 29 8.86 -0.76 -11.92
CA THR A 29 8.68 -0.73 -10.46
C THR A 29 9.95 -1.21 -9.76
N TRP A 30 10.12 -0.78 -8.51
CA TRP A 30 11.19 -1.30 -7.65
C TRP A 30 10.87 -2.72 -7.16
N ASP A 31 11.90 -3.42 -6.68
CA ASP A 31 11.73 -4.79 -6.20
C ASP A 31 11.26 -4.80 -4.74
N VAL A 32 10.07 -5.35 -4.51
CA VAL A 32 9.48 -5.45 -3.16
C VAL A 32 10.31 -6.33 -2.23
N SER A 33 11.07 -7.29 -2.75
CA SER A 33 11.92 -8.16 -1.94
C SER A 33 13.00 -7.36 -1.21
N GLN A 34 13.53 -6.30 -1.82
CA GLN A 34 14.49 -5.38 -1.20
C GLN A 34 13.92 -4.75 0.07
N LEU A 35 12.68 -4.22 -0.01
CA LEU A 35 12.00 -3.66 1.17
C LEU A 35 11.71 -4.71 2.23
N LEU A 36 11.18 -5.86 1.85
CA LEU A 36 10.83 -6.91 2.80
C LEU A 36 12.08 -7.48 3.49
N THR A 37 13.18 -7.65 2.78
CA THR A 37 14.48 -8.06 3.36
C THR A 37 14.97 -7.05 4.38
N PHE A 38 14.92 -5.75 4.06
CA PHE A 38 15.24 -4.70 5.02
C PHE A 38 14.34 -4.76 6.26
N LEU A 39 13.01 -4.89 6.06
CA LEU A 39 12.06 -4.96 7.17
C LEU A 39 12.26 -6.20 8.05
N LYS A 40 12.78 -7.31 7.52
CA LYS A 40 13.15 -8.49 8.33
C LYS A 40 14.22 -8.17 9.37
N SER A 41 15.17 -7.30 9.07
CA SER A 41 16.22 -6.90 10.02
C SER A 41 15.66 -6.16 11.26
N TRP A 42 14.45 -5.59 11.15
CA TRP A 42 13.75 -4.93 12.26
C TRP A 42 12.86 -5.94 13.00
N HIS A 43 13.49 -6.87 13.68
CA HIS A 43 12.85 -7.94 14.48
C HIS A 43 13.79 -8.34 15.62
N PRO A 44 13.28 -8.71 16.79
CA PRO A 44 11.87 -8.84 17.18
C PRO A 44 11.19 -7.51 17.59
N ILE A 45 9.85 -7.53 17.67
CA ILE A 45 9.02 -6.35 18.00
C ILE A 45 9.45 -5.65 19.29
N LYS A 46 9.84 -6.46 20.32
CA LYS A 46 10.22 -5.95 21.65
C LYS A 46 11.43 -5.02 21.62
N ASP A 47 12.37 -5.24 20.69
CA ASP A 47 13.64 -4.53 20.63
C ASP A 47 13.55 -3.26 19.74
N LEU A 48 12.44 -3.08 19.03
CA LEU A 48 12.24 -1.93 18.17
C LEU A 48 11.92 -0.67 19.00
N THR A 49 12.51 0.47 18.60
CA THR A 49 12.02 1.78 19.04
C THR A 49 10.59 1.99 18.55
N LEU A 50 9.86 2.92 19.17
CA LEU A 50 8.50 3.23 18.71
C LEU A 50 8.50 3.77 17.28
N GLU A 51 9.53 4.52 16.90
CA GLU A 51 9.70 4.99 15.53
C GLU A 51 9.84 3.82 14.56
N GLN A 52 10.81 2.92 14.76
CA GLN A 52 11.03 1.75 13.92
C GLN A 52 9.76 0.88 13.80
N LEU A 53 9.08 0.63 14.94
CA LEU A 53 7.85 -0.14 14.95
C LEU A 53 6.73 0.55 14.14
N THR A 54 6.58 1.88 14.28
CA THR A 54 5.60 2.65 13.52
C THR A 54 5.90 2.59 12.02
N LEU A 55 7.15 2.86 11.63
CA LEU A 55 7.60 2.87 10.25
C LEU A 55 7.41 1.48 9.61
N LYS A 56 7.84 0.42 10.30
CA LYS A 56 7.68 -0.95 9.82
C LYS A 56 6.21 -1.34 9.67
N THR A 57 5.38 -1.06 10.68
CA THR A 57 3.94 -1.39 10.62
C THR A 57 3.26 -0.66 9.47
N VAL A 58 3.53 0.64 9.27
CA VAL A 58 3.00 1.41 8.13
C VAL A 58 3.43 0.79 6.81
N ALA A 59 4.72 0.44 6.67
CA ALA A 59 5.25 -0.13 5.43
C ALA A 59 4.67 -1.52 5.12
N LEU A 60 4.61 -2.41 6.12
CA LEU A 60 4.02 -3.74 5.97
C LEU A 60 2.55 -3.65 5.55
N VAL A 61 1.73 -2.84 6.26
CA VAL A 61 0.33 -2.68 5.91
C VAL A 61 0.18 -2.09 4.51
N ALA A 62 0.94 -1.06 4.15
CA ALA A 62 0.86 -0.42 2.82
C ALA A 62 1.17 -1.39 1.67
N VAL A 63 2.26 -2.17 1.80
CA VAL A 63 2.72 -3.05 0.73
C VAL A 63 1.83 -4.29 0.60
N THR A 64 1.41 -4.88 1.72
CA THR A 64 0.61 -6.12 1.70
C THR A 64 -0.85 -5.86 1.32
N SER A 65 -1.42 -4.71 1.70
CA SER A 65 -2.78 -4.34 1.28
C SER A 65 -2.82 -3.62 -0.08
N SER A 66 -1.68 -3.09 -0.54
CA SER A 66 -1.56 -2.24 -1.74
C SER A 66 -2.41 -0.97 -1.68
N ASP A 67 -2.74 -0.52 -0.48
CA ASP A 67 -3.59 0.63 -0.25
C ASP A 67 -2.84 1.96 -0.33
N ARG A 68 -3.58 2.99 -0.70
CA ARG A 68 -3.05 4.36 -0.73
C ARG A 68 -2.96 4.95 0.68
N ALA A 69 -2.08 5.92 0.87
CA ALA A 69 -1.92 6.62 2.15
C ALA A 69 -3.24 7.21 2.68
N GLN A 70 -4.20 7.56 1.82
CA GLN A 70 -5.53 8.00 2.21
C GLN A 70 -6.33 6.86 2.89
N THR A 71 -6.25 5.65 2.37
CA THR A 71 -6.91 4.47 2.96
C THR A 71 -6.31 4.17 4.33
N LEU A 72 -4.97 4.18 4.44
CA LEU A 72 -4.27 3.95 5.70
C LEU A 72 -4.61 5.02 6.76
N GLU A 73 -4.74 6.29 6.36
CA GLU A 73 -5.21 7.37 7.25
C GLU A 73 -6.61 7.08 7.82
N SER A 74 -7.45 6.41 7.03
CA SER A 74 -8.85 6.16 7.34
C SER A 74 -9.10 4.90 8.17
N ILE A 75 -8.07 4.12 8.49
CA ILE A 75 -8.21 2.91 9.32
C ILE A 75 -8.64 3.30 10.73
N ASP A 76 -9.83 2.84 11.14
CA ASP A 76 -10.40 3.04 12.47
C ASP A 76 -10.34 1.73 13.27
N ILE A 77 -9.66 1.75 14.42
CA ILE A 77 -9.49 0.56 15.26
C ILE A 77 -10.79 0.10 15.95
N ASN A 78 -11.78 0.97 16.07
CA ASN A 78 -13.06 0.63 16.71
C ASN A 78 -13.92 -0.31 15.83
N HIS A 79 -13.60 -0.40 14.54
CA HIS A 79 -14.31 -1.24 13.58
C HIS A 79 -13.49 -2.46 13.16
N SER A 80 -12.42 -2.77 13.89
CA SER A 80 -11.58 -3.93 13.58
C SER A 80 -12.30 -5.24 13.91
N THR A 81 -12.09 -6.25 13.05
CA THR A 81 -12.52 -7.62 13.29
C THR A 81 -11.29 -8.52 13.28
N LEU A 82 -11.11 -9.28 14.35
CA LEU A 82 -10.05 -10.28 14.45
C LEU A 82 -10.60 -11.62 13.97
N THR A 83 -9.87 -12.25 13.05
CA THR A 83 -10.11 -13.63 12.60
C THR A 83 -8.93 -14.53 12.95
N ASN A 84 -9.04 -15.82 12.67
CA ASN A 84 -7.93 -16.76 12.86
C ASN A 84 -6.71 -16.37 12.01
N ASP A 85 -6.91 -15.79 10.83
CA ASP A 85 -5.86 -15.59 9.81
C ASP A 85 -5.51 -14.12 9.57
N ALA A 86 -6.29 -13.15 10.10
CA ALA A 86 -6.07 -11.74 9.83
C ALA A 86 -6.76 -10.81 10.83
N ILE A 87 -6.37 -9.54 10.79
CA ILE A 87 -7.13 -8.42 11.34
C ILE A 87 -7.72 -7.65 10.17
N LEU A 88 -9.03 -7.44 10.19
CA LEU A 88 -9.80 -6.77 9.14
C LEU A 88 -10.19 -5.37 9.61
N PHE A 89 -9.96 -4.37 8.77
CA PHE A 89 -10.35 -2.98 9.01
C PHE A 89 -11.25 -2.49 7.88
N PRO A 90 -12.58 -2.53 8.02
CA PRO A 90 -13.50 -1.93 7.05
C PRO A 90 -13.35 -0.41 7.06
N ILE A 91 -13.33 0.21 5.87
CA ILE A 91 -13.13 1.65 5.69
C ILE A 91 -14.47 2.29 5.37
N TYR A 92 -15.08 2.91 6.36
CA TYR A 92 -16.37 3.61 6.23
C TYR A 92 -16.23 5.05 5.69
N THR A 93 -15.02 5.59 5.69
CA THR A 93 -14.77 6.92 5.11
C THR A 93 -14.81 6.87 3.58
N LEU A 94 -15.42 7.86 2.96
CA LEU A 94 -15.45 7.97 1.51
C LEU A 94 -14.03 8.18 0.96
N LEU A 95 -13.58 7.23 0.15
CA LEU A 95 -12.32 7.27 -0.57
C LEU A 95 -12.55 7.80 -1.99
N LYS A 96 -11.47 8.20 -2.69
CA LYS A 96 -11.52 8.66 -4.08
C LYS A 96 -12.26 7.68 -5.03
N GLY A 97 -12.21 6.37 -4.73
CA GLY A 97 -12.87 5.30 -5.50
C GLY A 97 -14.25 4.92 -5.01
N SER A 98 -14.74 5.47 -3.89
CA SER A 98 -16.03 5.10 -3.30
C SER A 98 -17.20 5.49 -4.21
N LYS A 99 -18.16 4.57 -4.39
CA LYS A 99 -19.41 4.77 -5.13
C LYS A 99 -20.56 4.05 -4.42
N LYS A 100 -21.80 4.51 -4.63
CA LYS A 100 -23.02 4.00 -3.97
C LYS A 100 -23.16 2.48 -4.04
N ASN A 101 -22.78 1.85 -5.15
CA ASN A 101 -22.97 0.44 -5.42
C ASN A 101 -21.66 -0.38 -5.35
N ARG A 102 -20.64 0.11 -4.66
CA ARG A 102 -19.36 -0.57 -4.50
C ARG A 102 -19.22 -1.13 -3.09
N PRO A 103 -18.70 -2.37 -2.93
CA PRO A 103 -18.39 -2.91 -1.61
C PRO A 103 -17.45 -1.97 -0.83
N ILE A 104 -17.63 -1.94 0.48
CA ILE A 104 -16.73 -1.21 1.38
C ILE A 104 -15.32 -1.79 1.26
N ARG A 105 -14.31 -0.93 1.15
CA ARG A 105 -12.91 -1.36 1.18
C ARG A 105 -12.58 -1.94 2.56
N VAL A 106 -11.96 -3.10 2.59
CA VAL A 106 -11.43 -3.73 3.80
C VAL A 106 -9.92 -3.83 3.68
N VAL A 107 -9.20 -3.21 4.63
CA VAL A 107 -7.75 -3.41 4.77
C VAL A 107 -7.52 -4.66 5.59
N THR A 108 -6.80 -5.62 5.02
CA THR A 108 -6.55 -6.94 5.62
C THR A 108 -5.08 -7.04 6.07
N CYS A 109 -4.87 -7.17 7.37
CA CYS A 109 -3.56 -7.39 7.97
C CYS A 109 -3.40 -8.89 8.26
N VAL A 110 -2.78 -9.61 7.33
CA VAL A 110 -2.68 -11.07 7.39
C VAL A 110 -1.72 -11.55 8.47
N LYS A 111 -2.04 -12.68 9.09
CA LYS A 111 -1.07 -13.48 9.85
C LYS A 111 -0.17 -14.23 8.87
N TRP A 112 1.10 -14.25 9.16
CA TRP A 112 2.09 -14.90 8.31
C TRP A 112 3.02 -15.78 9.13
N LYS A 113 3.44 -16.92 8.56
CA LYS A 113 4.30 -17.90 9.23
C LYS A 113 5.65 -17.33 9.66
N GLU A 114 6.20 -16.41 8.88
CA GLU A 114 7.46 -15.75 9.23
C GLU A 114 7.20 -14.57 10.17
N ALA A 115 7.58 -14.70 11.43
CA ALA A 115 7.30 -13.72 12.49
C ALA A 115 7.79 -12.31 12.14
N ALA A 116 8.94 -12.19 11.47
CA ALA A 116 9.49 -10.91 11.07
C ALA A 116 8.64 -10.15 10.03
N LEU A 117 7.73 -10.82 9.34
CA LEU A 117 6.82 -10.25 8.34
C LEU A 117 5.33 -10.46 8.67
N ASN A 118 5.00 -10.96 9.87
CA ASN A 118 3.62 -11.17 10.31
C ASN A 118 2.92 -9.83 10.55
N VAL A 119 2.15 -9.36 9.58
CA VAL A 119 1.53 -8.02 9.60
C VAL A 119 0.59 -7.85 10.79
N ALA A 120 -0.20 -8.89 11.12
CA ALA A 120 -1.13 -8.85 12.24
C ALA A 120 -0.39 -8.66 13.57
N ASP A 121 0.72 -9.37 13.80
CA ASP A 121 1.50 -9.26 15.03
C ASP A 121 2.15 -7.87 15.17
N TYR A 122 2.64 -7.30 14.05
CA TYR A 122 3.17 -5.93 14.07
C TYR A 122 2.08 -4.89 14.35
N VAL A 123 0.86 -5.08 13.84
CA VAL A 123 -0.28 -4.21 14.17
C VAL A 123 -0.64 -4.33 15.65
N VAL A 124 -0.73 -5.54 16.21
CA VAL A 124 -1.02 -5.75 17.65
C VAL A 124 0.07 -5.16 18.52
N GLY A 125 1.34 -5.44 18.22
CA GLY A 125 2.49 -4.89 18.96
C GLY A 125 2.53 -3.37 18.92
N TYR A 126 2.24 -2.80 17.76
CA TYR A 126 2.14 -1.34 17.60
C TYR A 126 1.00 -0.75 18.43
N LEU A 127 -0.21 -1.35 18.38
CA LEU A 127 -1.36 -0.90 19.19
C LEU A 127 -1.04 -0.90 20.68
N GLY A 128 -0.35 -1.93 21.18
CA GLY A 128 0.11 -2.01 22.57
C GLY A 128 1.08 -0.87 22.92
N ARG A 129 2.05 -0.58 22.04
CA ARG A 129 3.06 0.48 22.26
C ARG A 129 2.45 1.89 22.23
N VAL A 130 1.44 2.17 21.40
CA VAL A 130 0.77 3.47 21.32
C VAL A 130 -0.40 3.61 22.28
N PHE A 131 -0.77 2.57 23.01
CA PHE A 131 -1.87 2.59 23.97
C PHE A 131 -1.75 3.73 24.97
N LYS A 132 -0.55 3.97 25.52
CA LYS A 132 -0.27 5.07 26.45
C LYS A 132 -0.65 6.46 25.89
N PHE A 133 -0.45 6.70 24.59
CA PHE A 133 -0.85 7.97 23.96
C PHE A 133 -2.36 8.11 23.88
N ARG A 134 -3.08 7.01 23.58
CA ARG A 134 -4.55 7.00 23.55
C ARG A 134 -5.14 7.27 24.92
N MET A 135 -4.57 6.66 25.95
CA MET A 135 -5.01 6.87 27.34
C MET A 135 -4.64 8.26 27.85
N LYS A 136 -3.49 8.82 27.44
CA LYS A 136 -3.13 10.21 27.77
C LYS A 136 -4.17 11.20 27.23
N ALA A 137 -4.63 11.03 25.98
CA ALA A 137 -5.67 11.88 25.41
C ALA A 137 -6.95 11.84 26.26
N VAL A 138 -7.40 10.65 26.66
CA VAL A 138 -8.59 10.47 27.51
C VAL A 138 -8.42 11.16 28.85
N ARG A 139 -7.25 11.00 29.53
CA ARG A 139 -6.95 11.67 30.82
C ARG A 139 -6.95 13.20 30.73
N LEU A 140 -6.67 13.73 29.54
CA LEU A 140 -6.72 15.18 29.26
C LEU A 140 -8.11 15.65 28.81
N GLY A 141 -9.16 14.81 28.91
CA GLY A 141 -10.51 15.14 28.48
C GLY A 141 -10.67 15.24 26.94
N LEU A 142 -9.68 14.78 26.17
CA LEU A 142 -9.71 14.79 24.73
C LEU A 142 -10.33 13.49 24.17
N PRO A 143 -10.95 13.51 23.00
CA PRO A 143 -11.44 12.31 22.36
C PRO A 143 -10.32 11.29 22.16
N LYS A 144 -10.59 10.01 22.50
CA LYS A 144 -9.64 8.91 22.27
C LYS A 144 -9.37 8.77 20.76
N PRO A 145 -8.10 8.85 20.31
CA PRO A 145 -7.78 8.66 18.90
C PRO A 145 -8.24 7.28 18.39
N ARG A 146 -9.06 7.26 17.35
CA ARG A 146 -9.60 6.01 16.76
C ARG A 146 -8.77 5.51 15.57
N GLN A 147 -8.01 6.40 14.93
CA GLN A 147 -7.15 6.04 13.81
C GLN A 147 -6.08 5.03 14.23
N LEU A 148 -5.78 4.06 13.36
CA LEU A 148 -4.74 3.07 13.62
C LEU A 148 -3.39 3.76 13.85
N PHE A 149 -2.98 4.62 12.94
CA PHE A 149 -1.65 5.22 12.97
C PHE A 149 -1.60 6.56 13.69
N LEU A 150 -0.69 6.64 14.67
CA LEU A 150 -0.39 7.83 15.45
C LEU A 150 1.06 8.26 15.21
N SER A 151 1.33 9.55 15.40
CA SER A 151 2.70 10.07 15.39
C SER A 151 3.48 9.51 16.59
N TYR A 152 4.63 8.93 16.35
CA TYR A 152 5.52 8.43 17.39
C TYR A 152 6.15 9.55 18.24
N TYR A 153 6.09 10.80 17.79
CA TYR A 153 6.52 11.98 18.55
C TYR A 153 5.39 12.52 19.44
N THR A 154 4.21 12.77 18.85
CA THR A 154 3.13 13.53 19.52
C THR A 154 1.98 12.66 20.01
N GLY A 155 1.86 11.41 19.55
CA GLY A 155 0.73 10.53 19.81
C GLY A 155 -0.58 10.98 19.14
N LYS A 156 -0.56 12.04 18.30
CA LYS A 156 -1.73 12.48 17.54
C LYS A 156 -1.94 11.64 16.28
N PRO A 157 -3.19 11.48 15.79
CA PRO A 157 -3.46 10.83 14.51
C PRO A 157 -2.64 11.45 13.37
N ILE A 158 -2.03 10.60 12.54
CA ILE A 158 -1.26 11.07 11.39
C ILE A 158 -2.13 11.14 10.14
N ARG A 159 -1.82 12.10 9.28
CA ARG A 159 -2.48 12.33 8.01
C ARG A 159 -1.73 11.62 6.86
N ARG A 160 -2.42 11.45 5.72
CA ARG A 160 -1.86 10.84 4.50
C ARG A 160 -0.48 11.36 4.11
N ASN A 161 -0.22 12.66 4.30
CA ASN A 161 1.08 13.25 3.98
C ASN A 161 2.19 12.74 4.92
N THR A 162 1.88 12.53 6.20
CA THR A 162 2.82 11.96 7.17
C THR A 162 3.05 10.47 6.88
N ILE A 163 1.99 9.73 6.54
CA ILE A 163 2.10 8.32 6.10
C ILE A 163 3.01 8.23 4.88
N ALA A 164 2.82 9.11 3.88
CA ALA A 164 3.68 9.15 2.70
C ALA A 164 5.15 9.46 3.05
N LYS A 165 5.42 10.36 3.99
CA LYS A 165 6.78 10.62 4.49
C LYS A 165 7.39 9.41 5.18
N TYR A 166 6.60 8.67 5.97
CA TYR A 166 7.06 7.46 6.64
C TYR A 166 7.40 6.36 5.63
N LEU A 167 6.56 6.17 4.61
CA LEU A 167 6.84 5.23 3.52
C LEU A 167 8.12 5.60 2.76
N LEU A 168 8.30 6.88 2.40
CA LEU A 168 9.53 7.33 1.76
C LEU A 168 10.76 7.08 2.63
N LYS A 169 10.68 7.37 3.93
CA LYS A 169 11.79 7.12 4.87
C LYS A 169 12.16 5.63 4.91
N VAL A 170 11.19 4.73 4.95
CA VAL A 170 11.47 3.29 4.97
C VAL A 170 12.02 2.81 3.62
N MET A 171 11.49 3.31 2.50
CA MET A 171 12.01 3.00 1.17
C MET A 171 13.48 3.44 1.02
N ASP A 172 13.80 4.64 1.47
CA ASP A 172 15.16 5.18 1.45
C ASP A 172 16.11 4.33 2.30
N LEU A 173 15.72 4.00 3.54
CA LEU A 173 16.49 3.12 4.42
C LEU A 173 16.68 1.72 3.84
N ALA A 174 15.74 1.24 3.04
CA ALA A 174 15.85 -0.02 2.31
C ALA A 174 16.70 0.07 1.03
N GLY A 175 17.25 1.24 0.71
CA GLY A 175 18.07 1.47 -0.48
C GLY A 175 17.26 1.60 -1.79
N ILE A 176 15.95 1.86 -1.71
CA ILE A 176 15.12 2.11 -2.88
C ILE A 176 15.29 3.57 -3.31
N ASP A 177 15.57 3.81 -4.59
CA ASP A 177 15.74 5.16 -5.12
C ASP A 177 14.46 6.01 -4.97
N THR A 178 14.41 6.83 -3.92
CA THR A 178 13.29 7.72 -3.63
C THR A 178 13.29 9.00 -4.46
N THR A 179 14.31 9.25 -5.25
CA THR A 179 14.30 10.33 -6.25
C THR A 179 13.38 9.94 -7.41
N CYS A 180 13.43 8.70 -7.82
CA CYS A 180 12.61 8.09 -8.86
C CYS A 180 11.24 7.64 -8.29
N PHE A 181 11.22 6.78 -7.25
CA PHE A 181 10.02 6.16 -6.72
C PHE A 181 9.46 6.91 -5.51
N LYS A 182 8.25 7.46 -5.62
CA LYS A 182 7.58 8.15 -4.52
C LYS A 182 6.71 7.19 -3.71
N ALA A 183 6.26 7.61 -2.52
CA ALA A 183 5.43 6.80 -1.63
C ALA A 183 4.23 6.13 -2.31
N HIS A 184 3.65 6.77 -3.34
CA HIS A 184 2.54 6.19 -4.11
C HIS A 184 2.93 4.92 -4.88
N SER A 185 4.20 4.68 -5.15
CA SER A 185 4.64 3.46 -5.84
C SER A 185 4.43 2.20 -5.00
N THR A 186 4.32 2.31 -3.67
CA THR A 186 4.08 1.16 -2.77
C THR A 186 2.76 0.44 -3.09
N CYS A 187 1.72 1.17 -3.56
CA CYS A 187 0.46 0.53 -3.93
C CYS A 187 0.49 -0.18 -5.29
N ASN A 188 1.57 -0.05 -6.06
CA ASN A 188 1.72 -0.67 -7.37
C ASN A 188 2.54 -1.96 -7.32
N VAL A 189 3.51 -2.02 -6.41
CA VAL A 189 4.51 -3.10 -6.39
C VAL A 189 3.89 -4.46 -6.05
N GLY A 190 2.97 -4.51 -5.10
CA GLY A 190 2.26 -5.74 -4.72
C GLY A 190 1.45 -6.32 -5.89
N PRO A 191 0.50 -5.58 -6.46
CA PRO A 191 -0.29 -6.04 -7.61
C PRO A 191 0.55 -6.40 -8.84
N SER A 192 1.63 -5.67 -9.11
CA SER A 192 2.56 -6.03 -10.19
C SER A 192 3.26 -7.37 -9.92
N LEU A 193 3.65 -7.62 -8.66
CA LEU A 193 4.26 -8.88 -8.26
C LEU A 193 3.30 -10.05 -8.41
N ILE A 194 2.06 -9.96 -7.87
CA ILE A 194 1.09 -11.05 -7.97
C ILE A 194 0.65 -11.31 -9.42
N SER A 195 0.59 -10.27 -10.26
CA SER A 195 0.34 -10.41 -11.69
C SER A 195 1.40 -11.27 -12.37
N ARG A 196 2.69 -11.00 -12.10
CA ARG A 196 3.81 -11.81 -12.61
C ARG A 196 3.82 -13.25 -12.07
N LYS A 197 3.24 -13.45 -10.89
CA LYS A 197 3.05 -14.78 -10.27
C LYS A 197 1.81 -15.54 -10.77
N GLY A 198 1.13 -15.01 -11.79
CA GLY A 198 -0.03 -15.66 -12.42
C GLY A 198 -1.35 -15.46 -11.68
N ALA A 199 -1.48 -14.45 -10.82
CA ALA A 199 -2.76 -14.14 -10.18
C ALA A 199 -3.84 -13.81 -11.21
N SER A 200 -5.08 -14.25 -10.94
CA SER A 200 -6.21 -13.95 -11.81
C SER A 200 -6.53 -12.44 -11.84
N PRO A 201 -7.16 -11.94 -12.92
CA PRO A 201 -7.59 -10.55 -13.00
C PRO A 201 -8.42 -10.10 -11.78
N ASN A 202 -9.32 -10.96 -11.28
CA ASN A 202 -10.16 -10.66 -10.12
C ASN A 202 -9.32 -10.46 -8.84
N GLN A 203 -8.30 -11.29 -8.63
CA GLN A 203 -7.39 -11.15 -7.48
C GLN A 203 -6.60 -9.85 -7.57
N ILE A 204 -6.10 -9.49 -8.75
CA ILE A 204 -5.37 -8.23 -8.98
C ILE A 204 -6.27 -7.03 -8.73
N LEU A 205 -7.50 -7.03 -9.26
CA LEU A 205 -8.48 -5.96 -9.08
C LEU A 205 -8.86 -5.78 -7.61
N ALA A 206 -9.11 -6.88 -6.89
CA ALA A 206 -9.42 -6.86 -5.47
C ALA A 206 -8.25 -6.31 -4.63
N GLN A 207 -7.02 -6.72 -4.94
CA GLN A 207 -5.82 -6.28 -4.23
C GLN A 207 -5.60 -4.76 -4.34
N GLY A 208 -5.70 -4.21 -5.55
CA GLY A 208 -5.41 -2.79 -5.79
C GLY A 208 -6.64 -1.87 -5.73
N ASP A 209 -7.81 -2.42 -5.41
CA ASP A 209 -9.08 -1.68 -5.40
C ASP A 209 -9.36 -1.00 -6.76
N TRP A 210 -9.02 -1.67 -7.88
CA TRP A 210 -9.32 -1.18 -9.23
C TRP A 210 -10.67 -1.70 -9.74
N ARG A 211 -11.25 -0.93 -10.64
CA ARG A 211 -12.52 -1.27 -11.26
C ARG A 211 -12.35 -2.10 -12.53
N GLN A 212 -11.29 -1.84 -13.28
CA GLN A 212 -11.05 -2.40 -14.61
C GLN A 212 -9.61 -2.86 -14.71
N ILE A 213 -9.41 -4.03 -15.31
CA ILE A 213 -8.08 -4.62 -15.49
C ILE A 213 -7.23 -3.79 -16.47
N GLU A 214 -7.85 -3.11 -17.43
CA GLU A 214 -7.19 -2.21 -18.37
C GLU A 214 -6.50 -1.05 -17.64
N THR A 215 -7.13 -0.53 -16.56
CA THR A 215 -6.50 0.49 -15.72
C THR A 215 -5.25 -0.03 -15.03
N PHE A 216 -5.31 -1.26 -14.49
CA PHE A 216 -4.14 -1.91 -13.91
C PHE A 216 -3.06 -2.13 -14.99
N ASN A 217 -3.39 -2.77 -16.09
CA ASN A 217 -2.43 -3.09 -17.15
C ASN A 217 -1.74 -1.84 -17.70
N ARG A 218 -2.50 -0.75 -17.88
CA ARG A 218 -1.97 0.50 -18.44
C ARG A 218 -1.05 1.25 -17.47
N PHE A 219 -1.42 1.33 -16.19
CA PHE A 219 -0.77 2.26 -15.26
C PHE A 219 0.04 1.58 -14.16
N TYR A 220 -0.24 0.32 -13.85
CA TYR A 220 0.27 -0.37 -12.66
C TYR A 220 0.95 -1.70 -12.93
N ASN A 221 0.68 -2.37 -14.04
CA ASN A 221 1.37 -3.61 -14.42
C ASN A 221 2.77 -3.26 -14.96
N LYS A 222 3.78 -3.34 -14.09
CA LYS A 222 5.15 -2.90 -14.36
C LYS A 222 6.15 -4.02 -14.12
N GLU A 223 7.19 -4.06 -14.93
CA GLU A 223 8.36 -4.90 -14.67
C GLU A 223 9.18 -4.34 -13.50
N SER A 224 9.84 -5.22 -12.76
CA SER A 224 10.83 -4.82 -11.77
C SER A 224 12.11 -4.32 -12.46
N VAL A 225 12.73 -3.28 -11.90
CA VAL A 225 14.04 -2.80 -12.39
C VAL A 225 15.13 -3.87 -12.34
N ASN A 226 14.99 -4.87 -11.42
CA ASN A 226 15.96 -5.94 -11.23
C ASN A 226 15.69 -7.18 -12.10
N SER A 227 14.58 -7.22 -12.84
CA SER A 227 14.20 -8.35 -13.72
C SER A 227 13.51 -7.86 -14.98
N PRO A 228 14.15 -7.04 -15.81
CA PRO A 228 13.59 -6.69 -17.10
C PRO A 228 13.59 -7.92 -18.03
N ALA A 229 12.52 -8.11 -18.80
CA ALA A 229 12.35 -9.24 -19.72
C ALA A 229 13.54 -9.42 -20.69
N GLY A 230 14.14 -8.31 -21.13
CA GLY A 230 15.33 -8.34 -21.99
C GLY A 230 16.55 -9.02 -21.37
N ARG A 231 16.71 -8.92 -20.03
CA ARG A 231 17.81 -9.60 -19.33
C ARG A 231 17.62 -11.13 -19.34
N LEU A 232 16.38 -11.59 -19.14
CA LEU A 232 16.05 -13.02 -19.21
C LEU A 232 16.35 -13.62 -20.60
N ILE A 233 16.12 -12.85 -21.67
CA ILE A 233 16.45 -13.28 -23.03
C ILE A 233 17.97 -13.46 -23.19
N LEU A 234 18.76 -12.55 -22.67
CA LEU A 234 20.22 -12.64 -22.73
C LEU A 234 20.78 -13.81 -21.88
N GLU A 235 20.18 -14.05 -20.72
CA GLU A 235 20.56 -15.19 -19.83
C GLU A 235 20.28 -16.54 -20.49
N VAL A 236 19.19 -16.68 -21.30
CA VAL A 236 18.92 -17.91 -22.06
C VAL A 236 20.01 -18.16 -23.10
N VAL A 237 20.50 -17.14 -23.80
CA VAL A 237 21.55 -17.26 -24.80
C VAL A 237 22.88 -17.68 -24.17
N GLU A 238 23.20 -17.17 -22.97
CA GLU A 238 24.41 -17.55 -22.24
C GLU A 238 24.36 -19.02 -21.75
N SER A 239 23.18 -19.51 -21.35
CA SER A 239 22.99 -20.89 -20.88
C SER A 239 23.05 -21.93 -21.99
N GLU A 240 22.77 -21.57 -23.26
CA GLU A 240 22.90 -22.46 -24.42
C GLU A 240 24.33 -22.51 -25.00
N SER A 241 25.23 -21.66 -24.49
CA SER A 241 26.61 -21.56 -24.95
C SER A 241 27.61 -22.41 -24.13
N HIS A 242 27.13 -23.20 -23.22
CA HIS A 242 27.85 -24.15 -22.37
C HIS A 242 27.30 -25.56 -22.57
#